data_cf67550e2315b3ac142b9eee34fd4091
#
_entry.id   cf67550e2315b3ac142b9eee34fd4091
#
_cell.length_a   1.000
_cell.length_b   1.000
_cell.length_c   1.000
_cell.angle_alpha   90.00
_cell.angle_beta   90.00
_cell.angle_gamma   90.00
#
_symmetry.space_group_name_H-M   'P 1'
#
loop_
_entity.id
_entity.type
_entity.pdbx_description
1 polymer ?
#
loop_
_entity_poly.entity_id
_entity_poly.type
_entity_poly.pdbx_seq_one_letter_code
_entity_poly.pdbx_strand_id
1 'polypeptide(L)'
;MTNLPNTVDNVSAHAPGMPVVAVVGDGQLARMMQTEAVELGQSIRLLAGALDASAAQVAADVVLGDYTNLDDLRRAARGASVVTFDHEHVPTEHLTTLITEGINVQPGPHALVNAQDKLVMRERLQGMGAPVPPFVAIETAQDALDFYRQVDGAVCLKARRGGYDGKGVWFPHGAEELEQLVEDLLGQGVPLMAEKKVELVRELSAMVARTPSGEVASWPVVESVQVGGVCAEAVAPAPDLREDRASQSRELAVQIATELGVTGVLAVELFEDAEGIWVNELAMRPHNTGHWTQDGCVTSQFEQHLRAVLDLPLGSTDMLAETTVMANVLGGPDDPDMPMPQRMAEVWRRFPDAKIHLYGKTWRPGRKIGHVNVSGNSPAASAALRRRAQLAAHFLVHAVWADGYVS
;
A
#
# COMPACT_ATOMS: atom_id res chain seq x y z
N MET A 1 -1.21 -40.49 43.70
CA MET A 1 -1.24 -39.98 42.32
C MET A 1 -2.38 -38.99 42.24
N THR A 2 -2.10 -37.74 42.45
CA THR A 2 -3.06 -36.62 42.42
C THR A 2 -3.27 -36.18 40.96
N ASN A 3 -4.49 -36.38 40.46
CA ASN A 3 -4.92 -35.85 39.16
C ASN A 3 -4.86 -34.34 39.22
N LEU A 4 -3.91 -33.73 38.47
CA LEU A 4 -3.95 -32.32 38.12
C LEU A 4 -5.10 -32.11 37.14
N PRO A 5 -5.98 -31.14 37.37
CA PRO A 5 -7.02 -30.82 36.41
C PRO A 5 -6.38 -30.25 35.14
N ASN A 6 -6.66 -30.88 33.99
CA ASN A 6 -6.37 -30.36 32.65
C ASN A 6 -7.33 -29.22 32.30
N THR A 7 -7.26 -28.11 33.01
CA THR A 7 -7.80 -26.85 32.55
C THR A 7 -6.64 -26.04 31.97
N VAL A 8 -6.39 -26.23 30.68
CA VAL A 8 -5.76 -25.18 29.92
C VAL A 8 -6.79 -24.04 29.88
N ASP A 9 -6.71 -23.15 30.87
CA ASP A 9 -7.44 -21.90 30.83
C ASP A 9 -7.14 -21.27 29.46
N ASN A 10 -8.16 -20.90 28.72
CA ASN A 10 -8.05 -20.16 27.47
C ASN A 10 -7.32 -18.82 27.78
N VAL A 11 -6.01 -18.82 27.70
CA VAL A 11 -5.22 -17.61 27.79
C VAL A 11 -5.65 -16.77 26.58
N SER A 12 -6.28 -15.62 26.85
CA SER A 12 -6.65 -14.68 25.80
C SER A 12 -5.39 -14.27 25.03
N ALA A 13 -5.44 -14.36 23.72
CA ALA A 13 -4.36 -13.85 22.84
C ALA A 13 -4.26 -12.31 22.86
N HIS A 14 -5.19 -11.64 23.56
CA HIS A 14 -5.31 -10.20 23.62
C HIS A 14 -5.12 -9.69 25.03
N ALA A 15 -4.46 -8.53 25.18
CA ALA A 15 -4.28 -7.88 26.46
C ALA A 15 -5.63 -7.45 27.07
N PRO A 16 -5.83 -7.65 28.39
CA PRO A 16 -7.09 -7.31 29.05
C PRO A 16 -7.40 -5.81 28.93
N GLY A 17 -8.62 -5.50 28.51
CA GLY A 17 -9.11 -4.12 28.39
C GLY A 17 -8.64 -3.38 27.13
N MET A 18 -7.82 -4.00 26.29
CA MET A 18 -7.39 -3.40 25.02
C MET A 18 -8.36 -3.77 23.88
N PRO A 19 -8.57 -2.86 22.91
CA PRO A 19 -9.39 -3.16 21.74
C PRO A 19 -8.75 -4.24 20.88
N VAL A 20 -9.59 -5.08 20.26
CA VAL A 20 -9.17 -6.07 19.28
C VAL A 20 -9.39 -5.50 17.89
N VAL A 21 -8.33 -5.37 17.11
CA VAL A 21 -8.39 -5.01 15.69
C VAL A 21 -8.34 -6.28 14.86
N ALA A 22 -9.41 -6.58 14.14
CA ALA A 22 -9.41 -7.67 13.17
C ALA A 22 -8.88 -7.16 11.82
N VAL A 23 -7.84 -7.79 11.29
CA VAL A 23 -7.26 -7.46 9.99
C VAL A 23 -7.59 -8.57 9.00
N VAL A 24 -8.26 -8.22 7.91
CA VAL A 24 -8.53 -9.14 6.80
C VAL A 24 -7.36 -9.10 5.84
N GLY A 25 -6.63 -10.22 5.77
CA GLY A 25 -5.41 -10.38 4.99
C GLY A 25 -4.21 -10.71 5.88
N ASP A 26 -3.18 -11.30 5.27
CA ASP A 26 -2.08 -11.94 5.98
C ASP A 26 -0.69 -11.55 5.40
N GLY A 27 -0.67 -10.45 4.63
CA GLY A 27 0.51 -9.96 3.95
C GLY A 27 1.49 -9.18 4.86
N GLN A 28 2.44 -8.50 4.21
CA GLN A 28 3.44 -7.70 4.92
C GLN A 28 2.85 -6.48 5.64
N LEU A 29 1.73 -5.91 5.15
CA LEU A 29 1.12 -4.75 5.79
C LEU A 29 0.53 -5.14 7.13
N ALA A 30 -0.22 -6.25 7.18
CA ALA A 30 -0.73 -6.80 8.43
C ALA A 30 0.39 -7.20 9.40
N ARG A 31 1.53 -7.75 8.89
CA ARG A 31 2.72 -8.03 9.71
C ARG A 31 3.27 -6.76 10.35
N MET A 32 3.39 -5.67 9.61
CA MET A 32 3.91 -4.40 10.13
C MET A 32 2.90 -3.69 11.05
N MET A 33 1.59 -3.82 10.79
CA MET A 33 0.56 -3.41 11.76
C MET A 33 0.69 -4.18 13.10
N GLN A 34 1.00 -5.49 13.06
CA GLN A 34 1.22 -6.26 14.28
C GLN A 34 2.44 -5.76 15.08
N THR A 35 3.51 -5.29 14.42
CA THR A 35 4.67 -4.71 15.10
C THR A 35 4.25 -3.51 15.95
N GLU A 36 3.52 -2.57 15.38
CA GLU A 36 3.03 -1.38 16.09
C GLU A 36 1.99 -1.74 17.16
N ALA A 37 1.10 -2.68 16.87
CA ALA A 37 0.12 -3.14 17.85
C ALA A 37 0.79 -3.69 19.13
N VAL A 38 1.92 -4.40 19.02
CA VAL A 38 2.70 -4.89 20.17
C VAL A 38 3.17 -3.73 21.04
N GLU A 39 3.71 -2.66 20.45
CA GLU A 39 4.18 -1.48 21.18
C GLU A 39 3.03 -0.72 21.87
N LEU A 40 1.83 -0.74 21.27
CA LEU A 40 0.61 -0.16 21.85
C LEU A 40 -0.07 -1.07 22.91
N GLY A 41 0.53 -2.21 23.25
CA GLY A 41 -0.06 -3.20 24.14
C GLY A 41 -1.27 -3.92 23.55
N GLN A 42 -1.43 -3.87 22.24
CA GLN A 42 -2.50 -4.52 21.48
C GLN A 42 -1.97 -5.75 20.76
N SER A 43 -2.88 -6.60 20.29
CA SER A 43 -2.58 -7.61 19.28
C SER A 43 -3.71 -7.65 18.26
N ILE A 44 -3.36 -7.81 16.99
CA ILE A 44 -4.34 -7.93 15.92
C ILE A 44 -4.83 -9.39 15.86
N ARG A 45 -6.09 -9.55 15.46
CA ARG A 45 -6.62 -10.83 14.98
C ARG A 45 -6.55 -10.85 13.46
N LEU A 46 -5.97 -11.89 12.89
CA LEU A 46 -5.87 -12.04 11.44
C LEU A 46 -6.96 -12.96 10.89
N LEU A 47 -7.54 -12.59 9.74
CA LEU A 47 -8.11 -13.56 8.83
C LEU A 47 -7.03 -13.90 7.79
N ALA A 48 -6.48 -15.12 7.87
CA ALA A 48 -5.36 -15.56 7.06
C ALA A 48 -5.69 -16.78 6.21
N GLY A 49 -5.16 -16.84 5.00
CA GLY A 49 -5.29 -17.99 4.12
C GLY A 49 -4.38 -19.16 4.51
N ALA A 50 -3.28 -18.91 5.26
CA ALA A 50 -2.32 -19.92 5.66
C ALA A 50 -1.59 -19.53 6.96
N LEU A 51 -1.16 -20.52 7.75
CA LEU A 51 -0.41 -20.31 9.00
C LEU A 51 1.03 -19.85 8.77
N ASP A 52 1.59 -20.11 7.60
CA ASP A 52 2.94 -19.69 7.21
C ASP A 52 2.95 -18.36 6.45
N ALA A 53 1.78 -17.70 6.34
CA ALA A 53 1.68 -16.37 5.75
C ALA A 53 2.45 -15.32 6.57
N SER A 54 2.88 -14.26 5.92
CA SER A 54 3.78 -13.23 6.47
C SER A 54 3.34 -12.70 7.85
N ALA A 55 2.10 -12.30 8.00
CA ALA A 55 1.58 -11.80 9.27
C ALA A 55 1.22 -12.91 10.26
N ALA A 56 0.75 -14.07 9.77
CA ALA A 56 0.39 -15.19 10.62
C ALA A 56 1.57 -15.75 11.44
N GLN A 57 2.80 -15.60 10.93
CA GLN A 57 4.02 -16.00 11.65
C GLN A 57 4.26 -15.21 12.95
N VAL A 58 3.65 -14.04 13.12
CA VAL A 58 3.90 -13.13 14.24
C VAL A 58 2.63 -12.73 15.01
N ALA A 59 1.45 -13.07 14.50
CA ALA A 59 0.19 -12.79 15.17
C ALA A 59 -0.16 -13.91 16.16
N ALA A 60 -0.63 -13.54 17.35
CA ALA A 60 -1.06 -14.50 18.40
C ALA A 60 -2.47 -15.03 18.14
N ASP A 61 -3.31 -14.33 17.40
CA ASP A 61 -4.71 -14.70 17.11
C ASP A 61 -4.91 -14.79 15.59
N VAL A 62 -4.99 -16.00 15.06
CA VAL A 62 -5.12 -16.27 13.63
C VAL A 62 -6.38 -17.10 13.37
N VAL A 63 -7.29 -16.55 12.61
CA VAL A 63 -8.46 -17.24 12.06
C VAL A 63 -8.12 -17.68 10.64
N LEU A 64 -7.99 -18.99 10.42
CA LEU A 64 -7.82 -19.52 9.06
C LEU A 64 -9.15 -19.45 8.30
N GLY A 65 -9.11 -18.89 7.10
CA GLY A 65 -10.28 -18.74 6.25
C GLY A 65 -10.01 -17.93 4.99
N ASP A 66 -11.07 -17.70 4.25
CA ASP A 66 -11.08 -16.97 2.99
C ASP A 66 -11.91 -15.69 3.12
N TYR A 67 -11.34 -14.55 2.72
CA TYR A 67 -12.02 -13.25 2.74
C TYR A 67 -13.21 -13.15 1.76
N THR A 68 -13.35 -14.09 0.85
CA THR A 68 -14.52 -14.22 -0.02
C THR A 68 -15.65 -15.03 0.62
N ASN A 69 -15.41 -15.62 1.79
CA ASN A 69 -16.39 -16.36 2.56
C ASN A 69 -16.92 -15.51 3.73
N LEU A 70 -18.21 -15.20 3.71
CA LEU A 70 -18.85 -14.36 4.72
C LEU A 70 -18.76 -14.94 6.14
N ASP A 71 -18.85 -16.27 6.30
CA ASP A 71 -18.78 -16.90 7.64
C ASP A 71 -17.37 -16.84 8.22
N ASP A 72 -16.33 -16.86 7.39
CA ASP A 72 -14.96 -16.67 7.80
C ASP A 72 -14.72 -15.23 8.26
N LEU A 73 -15.25 -14.25 7.52
CA LEU A 73 -15.25 -12.85 7.92
C LEU A 73 -15.97 -12.63 9.26
N ARG A 74 -17.13 -13.25 9.47
CA ARG A 74 -17.87 -13.20 10.75
C ARG A 74 -17.06 -13.80 11.89
N ARG A 75 -16.33 -14.90 11.65
CA ARG A 75 -15.47 -15.51 12.68
C ARG A 75 -14.33 -14.57 13.07
N ALA A 76 -13.68 -13.95 12.09
CA ALA A 76 -12.60 -12.99 12.35
C ALA A 76 -13.11 -11.74 13.07
N ALA A 77 -14.30 -11.24 12.70
CA ALA A 77 -14.91 -10.03 13.28
C ALA A 77 -15.49 -10.24 14.69
N ARG A 78 -15.70 -11.49 15.14
CA ARG A 78 -16.39 -11.76 16.41
C ARG A 78 -15.69 -11.14 17.61
N GLY A 79 -16.34 -10.15 18.26
CA GLY A 79 -15.81 -9.45 19.42
C GLY A 79 -14.65 -8.51 19.12
N ALA A 80 -14.34 -8.25 17.86
CA ALA A 80 -13.41 -7.21 17.47
C ALA A 80 -14.04 -5.82 17.64
N SER A 81 -13.25 -4.84 18.01
CA SER A 81 -13.66 -3.42 18.09
C SER A 81 -13.82 -2.80 16.71
N VAL A 82 -13.02 -3.27 15.76
CA VAL A 82 -13.01 -2.84 14.37
C VAL A 82 -12.46 -3.93 13.46
N VAL A 83 -12.96 -3.98 12.23
CA VAL A 83 -12.42 -4.77 11.11
C VAL A 83 -11.72 -3.83 10.14
N THR A 84 -10.49 -4.12 9.78
CA THR A 84 -9.71 -3.38 8.77
C THR A 84 -8.99 -4.35 7.83
N PHE A 85 -8.17 -3.84 6.90
CA PHE A 85 -7.68 -4.61 5.76
C PHE A 85 -6.20 -4.39 5.49
N ASP A 86 -5.53 -5.39 4.94
CA ASP A 86 -4.22 -5.24 4.32
C ASP A 86 -4.29 -5.27 2.77
N HIS A 87 -5.48 -5.47 2.21
CA HIS A 87 -5.80 -5.39 0.78
C HIS A 87 -7.26 -4.94 0.56
N GLU A 88 -7.63 -4.53 -0.65
CA GLU A 88 -8.95 -3.99 -0.99
C GLU A 88 -9.93 -5.02 -1.60
N HIS A 89 -9.61 -6.33 -1.61
CA HIS A 89 -10.33 -7.33 -2.43
C HIS A 89 -11.57 -7.95 -1.77
N VAL A 90 -11.91 -7.56 -0.54
CA VAL A 90 -13.09 -8.11 0.14
C VAL A 90 -14.37 -7.70 -0.59
N PRO A 91 -15.29 -8.63 -0.89
CA PRO A 91 -16.54 -8.32 -1.58
C PRO A 91 -17.36 -7.28 -0.81
N THR A 92 -17.82 -6.25 -1.52
CA THR A 92 -18.58 -5.12 -0.97
C THR A 92 -19.87 -5.57 -0.27
N GLU A 93 -20.55 -6.59 -0.82
CA GLU A 93 -21.77 -7.18 -0.25
C GLU A 93 -21.52 -7.83 1.11
N HIS A 94 -20.35 -8.47 1.31
CA HIS A 94 -19.99 -9.06 2.59
C HIS A 94 -19.73 -7.99 3.64
N LEU A 95 -19.02 -6.91 3.29
CA LEU A 95 -18.79 -5.79 4.18
C LEU A 95 -20.09 -5.08 4.59
N THR A 96 -21.00 -4.91 3.63
CA THR A 96 -22.32 -4.34 3.88
C THR A 96 -23.12 -5.22 4.84
N THR A 97 -23.03 -6.54 4.69
CA THR A 97 -23.69 -7.50 5.58
C THR A 97 -23.12 -7.39 7.00
N LEU A 98 -21.79 -7.37 7.16
CA LEU A 98 -21.14 -7.21 8.47
C LEU A 98 -21.59 -5.91 9.18
N ILE A 99 -21.67 -4.80 8.45
CA ILE A 99 -22.14 -3.52 9.01
C ILE A 99 -23.61 -3.63 9.45
N THR A 100 -24.47 -4.29 8.66
CA THR A 100 -25.87 -4.52 9.02
C THR A 100 -25.99 -5.37 10.28
N GLU A 101 -25.04 -6.26 10.52
CA GLU A 101 -24.93 -7.08 11.74
C GLU A 101 -24.32 -6.32 12.93
N GLY A 102 -24.02 -5.02 12.79
CA GLY A 102 -23.49 -4.15 13.83
C GLY A 102 -21.96 -4.19 13.99
N ILE A 103 -21.24 -4.77 13.03
CA ILE A 103 -19.78 -4.83 13.04
C ILE A 103 -19.22 -3.52 12.51
N ASN A 104 -18.26 -2.93 13.22
CA ASN A 104 -17.53 -1.75 12.79
C ASN A 104 -16.49 -2.13 11.74
N VAL A 105 -16.64 -1.63 10.51
CA VAL A 105 -15.76 -1.92 9.38
C VAL A 105 -15.14 -0.62 8.89
N GLN A 106 -13.80 -0.52 8.93
CA GLN A 106 -13.05 0.68 8.57
C GLN A 106 -11.84 0.37 7.66
N PRO A 107 -11.74 1.00 6.48
CA PRO A 107 -12.73 1.88 5.85
C PRO A 107 -13.99 1.11 5.42
N GLY A 108 -15.12 1.83 5.35
CA GLY A 108 -16.40 1.24 4.93
C GLY A 108 -16.44 0.94 3.42
N PRO A 109 -17.39 0.07 2.98
CA PRO A 109 -17.51 -0.36 1.58
C PRO A 109 -17.77 0.80 0.61
N HIS A 110 -18.44 1.88 1.06
CA HIS A 110 -18.69 3.08 0.26
C HIS A 110 -17.40 3.82 -0.13
N ALA A 111 -16.38 3.73 0.69
CA ALA A 111 -15.06 4.25 0.38
C ALA A 111 -14.26 3.23 -0.44
N LEU A 112 -14.19 1.98 0.02
CA LEU A 112 -13.37 0.92 -0.60
C LEU A 112 -13.67 0.67 -2.06
N VAL A 113 -14.91 0.84 -2.51
CA VAL A 113 -15.28 0.66 -3.93
C VAL A 113 -14.44 1.53 -4.86
N ASN A 114 -14.00 2.71 -4.39
CA ASN A 114 -13.15 3.62 -5.17
C ASN A 114 -11.69 3.10 -5.30
N ALA A 115 -11.25 2.22 -4.43
CA ALA A 115 -9.97 1.53 -4.59
C ALA A 115 -10.10 0.19 -5.36
N GLN A 116 -11.33 -0.35 -5.47
CA GLN A 116 -11.61 -1.62 -6.14
C GLN A 116 -11.91 -1.46 -7.63
N ASP A 117 -12.50 -0.34 -8.06
CA ASP A 117 -12.94 -0.10 -9.43
C ASP A 117 -12.45 1.25 -9.93
N LYS A 118 -11.53 1.20 -10.90
CA LYS A 118 -10.85 2.40 -11.43
C LYS A 118 -11.82 3.38 -12.12
N LEU A 119 -12.88 2.87 -12.78
CA LEU A 119 -13.87 3.74 -13.42
C LEU A 119 -14.72 4.46 -12.37
N VAL A 120 -15.21 3.76 -11.36
CA VAL A 120 -15.96 4.35 -10.24
C VAL A 120 -15.12 5.42 -9.55
N MET A 121 -13.85 5.13 -9.30
CA MET A 121 -12.91 6.10 -8.73
C MET A 121 -12.80 7.36 -9.60
N ARG A 122 -12.58 7.20 -10.92
CA ARG A 122 -12.44 8.33 -11.85
C ARG A 122 -13.68 9.22 -11.89
N GLU A 123 -14.87 8.60 -11.99
CA GLU A 123 -16.15 9.32 -12.00
C GLU A 123 -16.36 10.08 -10.69
N ARG A 124 -16.05 9.45 -9.55
CA ARG A 124 -16.19 10.06 -8.24
C ARG A 124 -15.23 11.23 -8.05
N LEU A 125 -13.95 11.05 -8.40
CA LEU A 125 -12.92 12.09 -8.30
C LEU A 125 -13.23 13.26 -9.24
N GLN A 126 -13.66 13.00 -10.47
CA GLN A 126 -14.08 14.05 -11.41
C GLN A 126 -15.27 14.84 -10.85
N GLY A 127 -16.25 14.16 -10.26
CA GLY A 127 -17.40 14.80 -9.61
C GLY A 127 -17.06 15.69 -8.42
N MET A 128 -15.92 15.45 -7.78
CA MET A 128 -15.35 16.27 -6.70
C MET A 128 -14.46 17.41 -7.23
N GLY A 129 -14.24 17.50 -8.52
CA GLY A 129 -13.30 18.45 -9.14
C GLY A 129 -11.84 18.11 -8.93
N ALA A 130 -11.51 16.89 -8.50
CA ALA A 130 -10.13 16.43 -8.39
C ALA A 130 -9.50 16.29 -9.80
N PRO A 131 -8.21 16.62 -9.96
CA PRO A 131 -7.53 16.50 -11.24
C PRO A 131 -7.31 15.03 -11.59
N VAL A 132 -8.02 14.55 -12.61
CA VAL A 132 -7.88 13.19 -13.16
C VAL A 132 -7.59 13.28 -14.67
N PRO A 133 -6.77 12.39 -15.24
CA PRO A 133 -6.63 12.32 -16.68
C PRO A 133 -7.99 12.14 -17.36
N PRO A 134 -8.23 12.71 -18.56
CA PRO A 134 -9.40 12.39 -19.36
C PRO A 134 -9.58 10.88 -19.47
N PHE A 135 -10.81 10.39 -19.28
CA PHE A 135 -11.09 8.94 -19.25
C PHE A 135 -12.47 8.62 -19.85
N VAL A 136 -12.66 7.34 -20.17
CA VAL A 136 -13.92 6.81 -20.69
C VAL A 136 -14.10 5.35 -20.28
N ALA A 137 -15.34 4.92 -20.06
CA ALA A 137 -15.72 3.52 -19.99
C ALA A 137 -15.57 2.87 -21.37
N ILE A 138 -15.11 1.63 -21.42
CA ILE A 138 -14.99 0.87 -22.66
C ILE A 138 -15.95 -0.32 -22.60
N GLU A 139 -17.00 -0.25 -23.40
CA GLU A 139 -17.98 -1.32 -23.58
C GLU A 139 -17.81 -2.00 -24.95
N THR A 140 -17.25 -1.28 -25.92
CA THR A 140 -17.00 -1.75 -27.29
C THR A 140 -15.63 -1.28 -27.78
N ALA A 141 -15.09 -1.94 -28.81
CA ALA A 141 -13.87 -1.47 -29.49
C ALA A 141 -14.06 -0.07 -30.10
N GLN A 142 -15.27 0.27 -30.52
CA GLN A 142 -15.57 1.60 -31.07
C GLN A 142 -15.39 2.71 -30.03
N ASP A 143 -15.77 2.49 -28.77
CA ASP A 143 -15.54 3.48 -27.69
C ASP A 143 -14.05 3.77 -27.52
N ALA A 144 -13.21 2.73 -27.59
CA ALA A 144 -11.77 2.89 -27.51
C ALA A 144 -11.18 3.66 -28.69
N LEU A 145 -11.65 3.38 -29.91
CA LEU A 145 -11.21 4.09 -31.12
C LEU A 145 -11.66 5.55 -31.14
N ASP A 146 -12.85 5.84 -30.62
CA ASP A 146 -13.33 7.22 -30.49
C ASP A 146 -12.49 8.00 -29.48
N PHE A 147 -12.19 7.39 -28.36
CA PHE A 147 -11.29 7.99 -27.34
C PHE A 147 -9.87 8.13 -27.85
N TYR A 148 -9.33 7.15 -28.60
CA TYR A 148 -8.01 7.22 -29.23
C TYR A 148 -7.89 8.48 -30.11
N ARG A 149 -8.93 8.77 -30.91
CA ARG A 149 -8.96 9.99 -31.74
C ARG A 149 -9.04 11.27 -30.89
N GLN A 150 -9.82 11.24 -29.81
CA GLN A 150 -9.98 12.39 -28.91
C GLN A 150 -8.67 12.78 -28.20
N VAL A 151 -7.80 11.82 -27.88
CA VAL A 151 -6.54 12.06 -27.16
C VAL A 151 -5.29 11.94 -28.05
N ASP A 152 -5.44 12.10 -29.36
CA ASP A 152 -4.35 12.05 -30.35
C ASP A 152 -3.47 10.79 -30.22
N GLY A 153 -4.09 9.64 -29.94
CA GLY A 153 -3.40 8.36 -29.81
C GLY A 153 -2.75 8.09 -28.44
N ALA A 154 -2.75 9.04 -27.53
CA ALA A 154 -2.16 8.89 -26.21
C ALA A 154 -3.10 8.12 -25.24
N VAL A 155 -3.31 6.82 -25.50
CA VAL A 155 -4.21 5.97 -24.72
C VAL A 155 -3.44 5.09 -23.74
N CYS A 156 -3.95 5.02 -22.51
CA CYS A 156 -3.67 3.99 -21.50
C CYS A 156 -4.95 3.20 -21.27
N LEU A 157 -4.98 1.93 -21.69
CA LEU A 157 -6.10 1.01 -21.45
C LEU A 157 -5.90 0.33 -20.11
N LYS A 158 -6.95 0.23 -19.29
CA LYS A 158 -6.89 -0.37 -17.96
C LYS A 158 -8.03 -1.35 -17.72
N ALA A 159 -7.73 -2.48 -17.09
CA ALA A 159 -8.76 -3.27 -16.44
C ALA A 159 -9.32 -2.46 -15.25
N ARG A 160 -10.66 -2.38 -15.16
CA ARG A 160 -11.31 -1.63 -14.07
C ARG A 160 -11.03 -2.24 -12.69
N ARG A 161 -10.91 -3.57 -12.62
CA ARG A 161 -10.73 -4.32 -11.36
C ARG A 161 -9.56 -5.30 -11.46
N GLY A 162 -8.96 -5.65 -10.32
CA GLY A 162 -7.97 -6.72 -10.21
C GLY A 162 -6.56 -6.40 -10.71
N GLY A 163 -6.31 -5.19 -11.21
CA GLY A 163 -4.97 -4.73 -11.58
C GLY A 163 -4.15 -4.27 -10.37
N TYR A 164 -2.88 -4.65 -10.28
CA TYR A 164 -1.92 -4.21 -9.27
C TYR A 164 -0.49 -4.33 -9.81
N ASP A 165 0.44 -3.53 -9.29
CA ASP A 165 1.86 -3.58 -9.67
C ASP A 165 2.05 -3.63 -11.22
N GLY A 166 1.39 -2.72 -11.95
CA GLY A 166 1.45 -2.63 -13.42
C GLY A 166 0.66 -3.68 -14.21
N LYS A 167 0.04 -4.66 -13.56
CA LYS A 167 -0.83 -5.65 -14.22
C LYS A 167 -2.19 -5.03 -14.54
N GLY A 168 -2.75 -5.42 -15.69
CA GLY A 168 -4.04 -4.89 -16.15
C GLY A 168 -3.95 -3.45 -16.67
N VAL A 169 -2.76 -3.03 -17.12
CA VAL A 169 -2.50 -1.76 -17.77
C VAL A 169 -1.77 -2.01 -19.08
N TRP A 170 -2.26 -1.42 -20.17
CA TRP A 170 -1.71 -1.60 -21.51
C TRP A 170 -1.54 -0.25 -22.22
N PHE A 171 -0.50 -0.16 -23.03
CA PHE A 171 -0.15 1.03 -23.81
C PHE A 171 -0.08 0.65 -25.30
N PRO A 172 -1.20 0.57 -26.02
CA PRO A 172 -1.23 0.19 -27.43
C PRO A 172 -0.49 1.22 -28.29
N HIS A 173 0.28 0.75 -29.27
CA HIS A 173 1.08 1.61 -30.15
C HIS A 173 0.29 2.20 -31.33
N GLY A 174 -0.98 1.78 -31.53
CA GLY A 174 -1.82 2.26 -32.60
C GLY A 174 -3.28 1.83 -32.47
N ALA A 175 -4.12 2.38 -33.33
CA ALA A 175 -5.57 2.11 -33.31
C ALA A 175 -5.89 0.62 -33.56
N GLU A 176 -5.19 -0.04 -34.46
CA GLU A 176 -5.42 -1.45 -34.81
C GLU A 176 -5.06 -2.39 -33.64
N GLU A 177 -3.92 -2.14 -32.96
CA GLU A 177 -3.54 -2.87 -31.75
C GLU A 177 -4.54 -2.63 -30.60
N LEU A 178 -4.99 -1.37 -30.43
CA LEU A 178 -6.00 -1.04 -29.41
C LEU A 178 -7.32 -1.78 -29.66
N GLU A 179 -7.81 -1.79 -30.92
CA GLU A 179 -9.04 -2.47 -31.29
C GLU A 179 -8.98 -3.97 -30.98
N GLN A 180 -7.93 -4.65 -31.45
CA GLN A 180 -7.73 -6.09 -31.20
C GLN A 180 -7.63 -6.39 -29.71
N LEU A 181 -6.86 -5.59 -28.96
CA LEU A 181 -6.67 -5.77 -27.51
C LEU A 181 -7.99 -5.61 -26.74
N VAL A 182 -8.81 -4.63 -27.10
CA VAL A 182 -10.12 -4.42 -26.47
C VAL A 182 -11.06 -5.57 -26.78
N GLU A 183 -11.15 -6.04 -28.04
CA GLU A 183 -11.97 -7.19 -28.43
C GLU A 183 -11.56 -8.45 -27.64
N ASP A 184 -10.27 -8.73 -27.55
CA ASP A 184 -9.73 -9.89 -26.85
C ASP A 184 -10.07 -9.85 -25.35
N LEU A 185 -9.90 -8.69 -24.69
CA LEU A 185 -10.12 -8.55 -23.26
C LEU A 185 -11.62 -8.54 -22.91
N LEU A 186 -12.46 -7.85 -23.68
CA LEU A 186 -13.92 -7.88 -23.51
C LEU A 186 -14.46 -9.28 -23.77
N GLY A 187 -13.92 -9.99 -24.79
CA GLY A 187 -14.27 -11.40 -25.07
C GLY A 187 -13.94 -12.34 -23.90
N GLN A 188 -12.97 -12.00 -23.05
CA GLN A 188 -12.62 -12.71 -21.82
C GLN A 188 -13.46 -12.24 -20.60
N GLY A 189 -14.37 -11.28 -20.79
CA GLY A 189 -15.20 -10.72 -19.73
C GLY A 189 -14.45 -9.73 -18.79
N VAL A 190 -13.33 -9.18 -19.23
CA VAL A 190 -12.58 -8.17 -18.46
C VAL A 190 -13.24 -6.81 -18.64
N PRO A 191 -13.78 -6.17 -17.59
CA PRO A 191 -14.33 -4.84 -17.69
C PRO A 191 -13.21 -3.81 -17.86
N LEU A 192 -13.35 -2.92 -18.85
CA LEU A 192 -12.29 -2.00 -19.27
C LEU A 192 -12.67 -0.53 -19.08
N MET A 193 -11.63 0.31 -18.97
CA MET A 193 -11.68 1.74 -19.15
C MET A 193 -10.42 2.21 -19.89
N ALA A 194 -10.48 3.36 -20.53
CA ALA A 194 -9.31 4.02 -21.09
C ALA A 194 -9.15 5.39 -20.45
N GLU A 195 -7.89 5.82 -20.35
CA GLU A 195 -7.55 7.17 -19.93
C GLU A 195 -6.44 7.73 -20.81
N LYS A 196 -6.31 9.07 -20.84
CA LYS A 196 -5.21 9.72 -21.53
C LYS A 196 -3.91 9.38 -20.82
N LYS A 197 -2.94 8.85 -21.57
CA LYS A 197 -1.59 8.62 -21.08
C LYS A 197 -0.95 9.95 -20.68
N VAL A 198 -0.51 10.04 -19.43
CA VAL A 198 0.18 11.21 -18.89
C VAL A 198 1.67 11.14 -19.26
N GLU A 199 2.24 12.24 -19.70
CA GLU A 199 3.68 12.38 -19.93
C GLU A 199 4.37 12.71 -18.61
N LEU A 200 4.82 11.68 -17.91
CA LEU A 200 5.34 11.79 -16.56
C LEU A 200 6.66 12.56 -16.48
N VAL A 201 6.69 13.54 -15.58
CA VAL A 201 7.94 14.06 -14.99
C VAL A 201 8.38 13.10 -13.90
N ARG A 202 7.45 12.70 -13.00
CA ARG A 202 7.66 11.69 -11.94
C ARG A 202 6.33 11.21 -11.36
N GLU A 203 6.41 10.17 -10.54
CA GLU A 203 5.30 9.71 -9.72
C GLU A 203 5.48 10.18 -8.28
N LEU A 204 4.37 10.57 -7.64
CA LEU A 204 4.32 11.04 -6.26
C LEU A 204 3.29 10.23 -5.48
N SER A 205 3.37 10.29 -4.15
CA SER A 205 2.33 9.79 -3.27
C SER A 205 2.08 10.77 -2.14
N ALA A 206 0.82 11.16 -1.96
CA ALA A 206 0.35 11.95 -0.83
C ALA A 206 -0.44 11.06 0.12
N MET A 207 0.01 10.96 1.37
CA MET A 207 -0.60 10.07 2.36
C MET A 207 -1.30 10.88 3.44
N VAL A 208 -2.47 10.39 3.85
CA VAL A 208 -3.31 10.97 4.89
C VAL A 208 -3.90 9.87 5.75
N ALA A 209 -4.02 10.12 7.04
CA ALA A 209 -4.84 9.32 7.95
C ALA A 209 -6.05 10.12 8.38
N ARG A 210 -7.20 9.46 8.53
CA ARG A 210 -8.44 10.09 8.98
C ARG A 210 -9.18 9.16 9.94
N THR A 211 -9.67 9.71 11.05
CA THR A 211 -10.51 9.01 12.03
C THR A 211 -12.00 9.04 11.63
N PRO A 212 -12.85 8.16 12.19
CA PRO A 212 -14.31 8.26 12.05
C PRO A 212 -14.87 9.62 12.53
N SER A 213 -14.31 10.18 13.62
CA SER A 213 -14.69 11.50 14.16
C SER A 213 -14.27 12.68 13.27
N GLY A 214 -13.39 12.44 12.26
CA GLY A 214 -13.01 13.44 11.28
C GLY A 214 -11.66 14.12 11.53
N GLU A 215 -10.89 13.70 12.54
CA GLU A 215 -9.51 14.16 12.70
C GLU A 215 -8.66 13.68 11.51
N VAL A 216 -7.76 14.54 11.03
CA VAL A 216 -6.93 14.27 9.83
C VAL A 216 -5.47 14.62 10.13
N ALA A 217 -4.55 13.75 9.70
CA ALA A 217 -3.12 14.01 9.71
C ALA A 217 -2.52 13.57 8.36
N SER A 218 -1.64 14.39 7.77
CA SER A 218 -0.98 14.09 6.49
C SER A 218 0.53 14.10 6.65
N TRP A 219 1.20 13.22 5.92
CA TRP A 219 2.67 13.19 5.82
C TRP A 219 3.16 14.08 4.68
N PRO A 220 4.47 14.40 4.64
CA PRO A 220 5.07 14.99 3.46
C PRO A 220 4.82 14.15 2.20
N VAL A 221 4.66 14.83 1.06
CA VAL A 221 4.55 14.15 -0.25
C VAL A 221 5.88 13.48 -0.57
N VAL A 222 5.82 12.25 -1.06
CA VAL A 222 7.00 11.46 -1.41
C VAL A 222 7.10 11.24 -2.92
N GLU A 223 8.33 11.16 -3.43
CA GLU A 223 8.59 10.64 -4.76
C GLU A 223 8.54 9.12 -4.73
N SER A 224 7.77 8.52 -5.64
CA SER A 224 7.67 7.08 -5.84
C SER A 224 8.35 6.69 -7.14
N VAL A 225 9.44 5.93 -7.05
CA VAL A 225 10.18 5.47 -8.22
C VAL A 225 9.70 4.08 -8.59
N GLN A 226 9.10 3.94 -9.77
CA GLN A 226 8.60 2.68 -10.28
C GLN A 226 9.61 2.03 -11.23
N VAL A 227 9.79 0.73 -11.11
CA VAL A 227 10.57 -0.08 -12.04
C VAL A 227 9.71 -1.27 -12.49
N GLY A 228 9.39 -1.31 -13.77
CA GLY A 228 8.50 -2.35 -14.31
C GLY A 228 7.10 -2.38 -13.67
N GLY A 229 6.58 -1.20 -13.28
CA GLY A 229 5.27 -1.07 -12.62
C GLY A 229 5.26 -1.40 -11.13
N VAL A 230 6.43 -1.66 -10.53
CA VAL A 230 6.56 -1.95 -9.09
C VAL A 230 7.34 -0.82 -8.42
N CYS A 231 6.82 -0.29 -7.32
CA CYS A 231 7.56 0.69 -6.52
C CYS A 231 8.89 0.08 -6.05
N ALA A 232 10.00 0.64 -6.55
CA ALA A 232 11.35 0.24 -6.18
C ALA A 232 11.90 1.09 -5.04
N GLU A 233 11.55 2.38 -5.00
CA GLU A 233 12.05 3.35 -4.04
C GLU A 233 10.99 4.39 -3.70
N ALA A 234 10.98 4.88 -2.48
CA ALA A 234 10.27 6.08 -2.06
C ALA A 234 11.22 7.05 -1.36
N VAL A 235 11.15 8.33 -1.71
CA VAL A 235 12.00 9.39 -1.15
C VAL A 235 11.13 10.43 -0.46
N ALA A 236 11.33 10.64 0.81
CA ALA A 236 10.57 11.55 1.65
C ALA A 236 11.48 12.68 2.23
N PRO A 237 11.08 13.96 2.08
CA PRO A 237 10.07 14.45 1.17
C PRO A 237 10.51 14.30 -0.29
N ALA A 238 9.56 14.44 -1.24
CA ALA A 238 9.87 14.38 -2.68
C ALA A 238 10.93 15.44 -3.05
N PRO A 239 12.10 15.04 -3.57
CA PRO A 239 13.16 15.99 -3.90
C PRO A 239 12.70 17.00 -4.95
N ASP A 240 13.12 18.26 -4.79
CA ASP A 240 12.85 19.36 -5.74
C ASP A 240 11.37 19.56 -6.10
N LEU A 241 10.45 19.01 -5.28
CA LEU A 241 9.03 19.30 -5.44
C LEU A 241 8.73 20.73 -4.98
N ARG A 242 8.14 21.50 -5.86
CA ARG A 242 7.74 22.88 -5.55
C ARG A 242 6.73 22.88 -4.42
N GLU A 243 6.85 23.81 -3.47
CA GLU A 243 6.00 23.86 -2.27
C GLU A 243 4.52 24.06 -2.61
N ASP A 244 4.20 24.81 -3.67
CA ASP A 244 2.82 24.94 -4.13
C ASP A 244 2.22 23.61 -4.59
N ARG A 245 2.99 22.77 -5.31
CA ARG A 245 2.55 21.43 -5.70
C ARG A 245 2.49 20.46 -4.51
N ALA A 246 3.44 20.56 -3.59
CA ALA A 246 3.43 19.76 -2.37
C ALA A 246 2.18 20.07 -1.52
N SER A 247 1.86 21.35 -1.32
CA SER A 247 0.64 21.76 -0.58
C SER A 247 -0.62 21.31 -1.30
N GLN A 248 -0.71 21.56 -2.61
CA GLN A 248 -1.84 21.11 -3.43
C GLN A 248 -2.07 19.60 -3.33
N SER A 249 -0.99 18.80 -3.37
CA SER A 249 -1.09 17.34 -3.28
C SER A 249 -1.59 16.88 -1.91
N ARG A 250 -1.11 17.50 -0.82
CA ARG A 250 -1.58 17.21 0.54
C ARG A 250 -3.05 17.59 0.73
N GLU A 251 -3.42 18.80 0.30
CA GLU A 251 -4.79 19.31 0.37
C GLU A 251 -5.75 18.42 -0.42
N LEU A 252 -5.35 17.99 -1.62
CA LEU A 252 -6.11 17.06 -2.46
C LEU A 252 -6.31 15.72 -1.76
N ALA A 253 -5.28 15.15 -1.12
CA ALA A 253 -5.41 13.89 -0.38
C ALA A 253 -6.37 14.02 0.81
N VAL A 254 -6.31 15.14 1.54
CA VAL A 254 -7.24 15.46 2.64
C VAL A 254 -8.67 15.62 2.13
N GLN A 255 -8.86 16.32 1.02
CA GLN A 255 -10.18 16.48 0.38
C GLN A 255 -10.74 15.10 0.00
N ILE A 256 -9.97 14.27 -0.70
CA ILE A 256 -10.40 12.93 -1.14
C ILE A 256 -10.77 12.06 0.06
N ALA A 257 -9.92 12.03 1.10
CA ALA A 257 -10.20 11.25 2.31
C ALA A 257 -11.50 11.68 2.99
N THR A 258 -11.75 12.99 3.03
CA THR A 258 -12.93 13.57 3.67
C THR A 258 -14.21 13.32 2.89
N GLU A 259 -14.21 13.59 1.58
CA GLU A 259 -15.40 13.47 0.73
C GLU A 259 -15.77 12.01 0.44
N LEU A 260 -14.80 11.11 0.39
CA LEU A 260 -15.06 9.65 0.28
C LEU A 260 -15.36 9.01 1.63
N GLY A 261 -15.18 9.72 2.75
CA GLY A 261 -15.37 9.18 4.09
C GLY A 261 -14.39 8.06 4.43
N VAL A 262 -13.15 8.13 3.94
CA VAL A 262 -12.11 7.15 4.22
C VAL A 262 -11.74 7.22 5.69
N THR A 263 -11.62 6.08 6.35
CA THR A 263 -11.09 5.94 7.72
C THR A 263 -9.89 5.01 7.71
N GLY A 264 -8.87 5.36 8.49
CA GLY A 264 -7.56 4.72 8.43
C GLY A 264 -6.61 5.53 7.55
N VAL A 265 -5.58 4.89 7.03
CA VAL A 265 -4.62 5.49 6.09
C VAL A 265 -5.14 5.39 4.66
N LEU A 266 -5.05 6.51 3.94
CA LEU A 266 -5.23 6.61 2.50
C LEU A 266 -3.91 7.05 1.87
N ALA A 267 -3.44 6.35 0.85
CA ALA A 267 -2.42 6.83 -0.06
C ALA A 267 -3.08 7.24 -1.39
N VAL A 268 -2.83 8.47 -1.81
CA VAL A 268 -3.21 8.99 -3.12
C VAL A 268 -1.97 8.97 -4.00
N GLU A 269 -1.94 8.05 -4.96
CA GLU A 269 -0.89 8.02 -5.97
C GLU A 269 -1.14 9.10 -7.02
N LEU A 270 -0.10 9.84 -7.34
CA LEU A 270 -0.18 11.02 -8.18
C LEU A 270 0.84 10.96 -9.32
N PHE A 271 0.45 11.44 -10.47
CA PHE A 271 1.35 11.76 -11.57
C PHE A 271 1.66 13.25 -11.58
N GLU A 272 2.93 13.61 -11.69
CA GLU A 272 3.37 14.97 -11.99
C GLU A 272 3.79 15.04 -13.45
N ASP A 273 3.21 15.98 -14.18
CA ASP A 273 3.64 16.37 -15.53
C ASP A 273 4.03 17.85 -15.59
N ALA A 274 4.30 18.36 -16.79
CA ALA A 274 4.64 19.76 -16.98
C ALA A 274 3.51 20.73 -16.59
N GLU A 275 2.25 20.29 -16.70
CA GLU A 275 1.06 21.11 -16.48
C GLU A 275 0.61 21.09 -15.01
N GLY A 276 0.74 19.95 -14.32
CA GLY A 276 0.23 19.84 -12.95
C GLY A 276 0.38 18.47 -12.30
N ILE A 277 -0.56 18.21 -11.38
CA ILE A 277 -0.69 16.97 -10.63
C ILE A 277 -2.00 16.30 -11.04
N TRP A 278 -1.95 14.99 -11.25
CA TRP A 278 -3.10 14.16 -11.62
C TRP A 278 -3.22 12.97 -10.68
N VAL A 279 -4.44 12.64 -10.24
CA VAL A 279 -4.65 11.43 -9.44
C VAL A 279 -4.52 10.20 -10.34
N ASN A 280 -3.67 9.26 -9.92
CA ASN A 280 -3.53 7.96 -10.56
C ASN A 280 -4.40 6.89 -9.89
N GLU A 281 -4.17 6.61 -8.61
CA GLU A 281 -4.82 5.51 -7.90
C GLU A 281 -5.00 5.85 -6.41
N LEU A 282 -5.93 5.13 -5.76
CA LEU A 282 -6.19 5.23 -4.33
C LEU A 282 -5.90 3.88 -3.66
N ALA A 283 -5.18 3.90 -2.55
CA ALA A 283 -5.03 2.74 -1.69
C ALA A 283 -5.54 3.09 -0.27
N MET A 284 -6.58 2.39 0.19
CA MET A 284 -7.28 2.70 1.45
C MET A 284 -6.79 1.82 2.60
N ARG A 285 -5.49 1.76 2.77
CA ARG A 285 -4.72 0.98 3.75
C ARG A 285 -3.30 1.53 3.84
N PRO A 286 -2.48 1.07 4.80
CA PRO A 286 -1.04 1.33 4.74
C PRO A 286 -0.47 0.96 3.38
N HIS A 287 0.41 1.81 2.86
CA HIS A 287 0.88 1.72 1.48
C HIS A 287 2.40 1.58 1.40
N ASN A 288 2.89 0.98 0.31
CA ASN A 288 4.31 0.74 0.09
C ASN A 288 5.13 2.05 0.10
N THR A 289 4.58 3.12 -0.47
CA THR A 289 5.22 4.45 -0.47
C THR A 289 5.29 5.10 0.92
N GLY A 290 4.65 4.51 1.94
CA GLY A 290 4.68 4.96 3.33
C GLY A 290 5.59 4.15 4.26
N HIS A 291 6.31 3.13 3.76
CA HIS A 291 7.15 2.29 4.62
C HIS A 291 8.32 3.06 5.27
N TRP A 292 8.78 4.14 4.63
CA TRP A 292 9.79 5.04 5.18
C TRP A 292 9.37 5.65 6.52
N THR A 293 8.07 5.76 6.80
CA THR A 293 7.55 6.35 8.05
C THR A 293 7.91 5.55 9.29
N GLN A 294 8.22 4.25 9.17
CA GLN A 294 8.62 3.41 10.31
C GLN A 294 9.88 3.91 11.02
N ASP A 295 10.81 4.48 10.26
CA ASP A 295 12.08 4.97 10.79
C ASP A 295 12.29 6.47 10.55
N GLY A 296 11.46 7.08 9.72
CA GLY A 296 11.58 8.46 9.26
C GLY A 296 10.58 9.45 9.86
N CYS A 297 9.56 8.98 10.59
CA CYS A 297 8.54 9.81 11.23
C CYS A 297 8.38 9.51 12.71
N VAL A 298 7.80 10.47 13.45
CA VAL A 298 7.40 10.28 14.85
C VAL A 298 6.35 9.18 14.97
N THR A 299 5.36 9.17 14.05
CA THR A 299 4.32 8.13 14.01
C THR A 299 4.35 7.45 12.65
N SER A 300 4.49 6.14 12.64
CA SER A 300 4.47 5.34 11.42
C SER A 300 3.07 5.30 10.80
N GLN A 301 2.98 5.01 9.50
CA GLN A 301 1.68 4.78 8.85
C GLN A 301 0.90 3.62 9.49
N PHE A 302 1.59 2.64 10.07
CA PHE A 302 0.96 1.45 10.66
C PHE A 302 0.35 1.78 12.02
N GLU A 303 1.08 2.46 12.89
CA GLU A 303 0.56 2.98 14.15
C GLU A 303 -0.60 3.95 13.89
N GLN A 304 -0.42 4.89 12.96
CA GLN A 304 -1.44 5.87 12.62
C GLN A 304 -2.72 5.20 12.08
N HIS A 305 -2.58 4.13 11.28
CA HIS A 305 -3.73 3.36 10.79
C HIS A 305 -4.51 2.72 11.94
N LEU A 306 -3.81 2.09 12.88
CA LEU A 306 -4.43 1.48 14.07
C LEU A 306 -5.16 2.53 14.93
N ARG A 307 -4.53 3.69 15.16
CA ARG A 307 -5.16 4.81 15.88
C ARG A 307 -6.41 5.30 15.13
N ALA A 308 -6.30 5.52 13.83
CA ALA A 308 -7.37 6.03 13.01
C ALA A 308 -8.60 5.11 12.96
N VAL A 309 -8.43 3.80 12.73
CA VAL A 309 -9.56 2.86 12.66
C VAL A 309 -10.24 2.63 14.01
N LEU A 310 -9.54 2.91 15.11
CA LEU A 310 -10.06 2.84 16.48
C LEU A 310 -10.63 4.17 17.00
N ASP A 311 -10.65 5.20 16.17
CA ASP A 311 -11.05 6.58 16.55
C ASP A 311 -10.22 7.14 17.72
N LEU A 312 -8.94 6.81 17.79
CA LEU A 312 -7.99 7.36 18.74
C LEU A 312 -7.34 8.63 18.17
N PRO A 313 -6.87 9.56 19.04
CA PRO A 313 -6.14 10.74 18.59
C PRO A 313 -4.96 10.37 17.68
N LEU A 314 -4.82 11.09 16.57
CA LEU A 314 -3.74 10.87 15.63
C LEU A 314 -2.39 11.33 16.20
N GLY A 315 -1.31 10.66 15.83
CA GLY A 315 0.05 11.02 16.21
C GLY A 315 0.65 12.05 15.25
N SER A 316 1.77 12.69 15.68
CA SER A 316 2.51 13.60 14.83
C SER A 316 3.09 12.88 13.60
N THR A 317 2.96 13.51 12.44
CA THR A 317 3.55 13.07 11.18
C THR A 317 4.89 13.76 10.89
N ASP A 318 5.48 14.43 11.89
CA ASP A 318 6.76 15.11 11.76
C ASP A 318 7.87 14.12 11.40
N MET A 319 8.76 14.54 10.52
CA MET A 319 9.93 13.76 10.14
C MET A 319 11.00 13.78 11.23
N LEU A 320 11.66 12.65 11.44
CA LEU A 320 12.80 12.50 12.36
C LEU A 320 14.13 12.93 11.73
N ALA A 321 14.18 13.05 10.42
CA ALA A 321 15.34 13.50 9.64
C ALA A 321 14.88 14.33 8.45
N GLU A 322 15.77 15.15 7.89
CA GLU A 322 15.44 15.98 6.71
C GLU A 322 15.08 15.16 5.46
N THR A 323 15.65 13.96 5.34
CA THR A 323 15.37 13.04 4.23
C THR A 323 15.40 11.60 4.72
N THR A 324 14.41 10.81 4.30
CA THR A 324 14.39 9.36 4.46
C THR A 324 14.12 8.70 3.11
N VAL A 325 14.92 7.69 2.79
CA VAL A 325 14.78 6.90 1.55
C VAL A 325 14.44 5.47 1.93
N MET A 326 13.37 4.95 1.35
CA MET A 326 12.99 3.55 1.40
C MET A 326 13.35 2.89 0.06
N ALA A 327 14.06 1.77 0.10
CA ALA A 327 14.28 0.92 -1.06
C ALA A 327 13.68 -0.47 -0.82
N ASN A 328 12.84 -0.94 -1.75
CA ASN A 328 12.25 -2.27 -1.67
C ASN A 328 13.30 -3.36 -1.97
N VAL A 329 13.20 -4.46 -1.24
CA VAL A 329 13.96 -5.69 -1.49
C VAL A 329 13.06 -6.63 -2.28
N LEU A 330 13.29 -6.69 -3.59
CA LEU A 330 12.53 -7.53 -4.52
C LEU A 330 13.36 -8.77 -4.84
N GLY A 331 12.79 -9.97 -4.64
CA GLY A 331 13.51 -11.22 -4.94
C GLY A 331 14.06 -11.22 -6.36
N GLY A 332 15.34 -11.51 -6.51
CA GLY A 332 16.02 -11.67 -7.79
C GLY A 332 15.63 -12.98 -8.51
N PRO A 333 16.16 -13.21 -9.71
CA PRO A 333 15.89 -14.44 -10.45
C PRO A 333 16.31 -15.68 -9.66
N ASP A 334 17.42 -15.61 -8.91
CA ASP A 334 17.95 -16.68 -8.09
C ASP A 334 18.12 -16.20 -6.64
N ASP A 335 17.92 -17.11 -5.66
CA ASP A 335 18.27 -16.87 -4.26
C ASP A 335 19.74 -17.24 -4.05
N PRO A 336 20.62 -16.29 -3.70
CA PRO A 336 22.05 -16.57 -3.49
C PRO A 336 22.30 -17.58 -2.37
N ASP A 337 23.38 -18.35 -2.46
CA ASP A 337 23.80 -19.32 -1.44
C ASP A 337 24.09 -18.66 -0.06
N MET A 338 24.48 -17.37 -0.03
CA MET A 338 24.68 -16.63 1.22
C MET A 338 23.36 -16.49 1.97
N PRO A 339 23.22 -17.04 3.19
CA PRO A 339 21.99 -16.93 3.98
C PRO A 339 21.64 -15.48 4.30
N MET A 340 20.34 -15.16 4.33
CA MET A 340 19.85 -13.79 4.63
C MET A 340 20.46 -13.14 5.88
N PRO A 341 20.64 -13.84 7.04
CA PRO A 341 21.29 -13.24 8.21
C PRO A 341 22.73 -12.77 7.93
N GLN A 342 23.46 -13.45 7.07
CA GLN A 342 24.81 -13.03 6.66
C GLN A 342 24.74 -11.80 5.75
N ARG A 343 23.80 -11.77 4.80
CA ARG A 343 23.56 -10.58 3.95
C ARG A 343 23.24 -9.34 4.80
N MET A 344 22.37 -9.48 5.79
CA MET A 344 22.05 -8.40 6.74
C MET A 344 23.29 -7.92 7.50
N ALA A 345 24.11 -8.86 7.99
CA ALA A 345 25.33 -8.52 8.70
C ALA A 345 26.32 -7.72 7.82
N GLU A 346 26.48 -8.09 6.55
CA GLU A 346 27.32 -7.35 5.61
C GLU A 346 26.78 -5.94 5.32
N VAL A 347 25.44 -5.80 5.17
CA VAL A 347 24.81 -4.48 5.01
C VAL A 347 25.08 -3.62 6.23
N TRP A 348 24.91 -4.12 7.44
CA TRP A 348 25.15 -3.36 8.68
C TRP A 348 26.63 -3.05 8.94
N ARG A 349 27.57 -3.89 8.51
CA ARG A 349 29.00 -3.55 8.56
C ARG A 349 29.32 -2.32 7.72
N ARG A 350 28.70 -2.22 6.56
CA ARG A 350 28.92 -1.10 5.63
C ARG A 350 28.06 0.12 5.95
N PHE A 351 26.81 -0.11 6.32
CA PHE A 351 25.79 0.91 6.60
C PHE A 351 25.12 0.61 7.95
N PRO A 352 25.75 0.97 9.07
CA PRO A 352 25.28 0.58 10.42
C PRO A 352 23.96 1.25 10.81
N ASP A 353 23.57 2.31 10.13
CA ASP A 353 22.32 3.04 10.31
C ASP A 353 21.17 2.57 9.38
N ALA A 354 21.45 1.62 8.46
CA ALA A 354 20.40 1.07 7.61
C ALA A 354 19.40 0.25 8.43
N LYS A 355 18.11 0.55 8.27
CA LYS A 355 17.01 -0.19 8.88
C LYS A 355 16.48 -1.21 7.89
N ILE A 356 16.57 -2.47 8.24
CA ILE A 356 16.16 -3.59 7.38
C ILE A 356 14.88 -4.19 7.93
N HIS A 357 13.83 -4.22 7.12
CA HIS A 357 12.53 -4.81 7.43
C HIS A 357 12.25 -5.98 6.52
N LEU A 358 12.32 -7.21 7.02
CA LEU A 358 12.02 -8.42 6.27
C LEU A 358 10.60 -8.92 6.57
N TYR A 359 9.94 -9.46 5.55
CA TYR A 359 8.52 -9.84 5.63
C TYR A 359 8.27 -11.32 5.93
N GLY A 360 9.33 -12.11 6.18
CA GLY A 360 9.17 -13.55 6.44
C GLY A 360 8.62 -14.35 5.25
N LYS A 361 8.81 -13.87 4.03
CA LYS A 361 8.31 -14.49 2.81
C LYS A 361 9.36 -15.39 2.17
N THR A 362 8.91 -16.49 1.58
CA THR A 362 9.76 -17.34 0.72
C THR A 362 10.22 -16.56 -0.49
N TRP A 363 11.47 -16.82 -0.92
CA TRP A 363 12.04 -16.22 -2.13
C TRP A 363 11.23 -16.56 -3.37
N ARG A 364 10.97 -15.56 -4.20
CA ARG A 364 10.44 -15.68 -5.56
C ARG A 364 10.87 -14.47 -6.38
N PRO A 365 11.18 -14.61 -7.68
CA PRO A 365 11.48 -13.49 -8.55
C PRO A 365 10.39 -12.42 -8.52
N GLY A 366 10.79 -11.16 -8.34
CA GLY A 366 9.88 -10.00 -8.26
C GLY A 366 9.06 -9.86 -6.98
N ARG A 367 9.12 -10.84 -6.06
CA ARG A 367 8.35 -10.76 -4.80
C ARG A 367 8.96 -9.75 -3.85
N LYS A 368 8.13 -8.84 -3.32
CA LYS A 368 8.52 -7.94 -2.22
C LYS A 368 8.78 -8.78 -0.97
N ILE A 369 10.05 -8.94 -0.58
CA ILE A 369 10.51 -9.75 0.57
C ILE A 369 10.95 -8.90 1.76
N GLY A 370 11.13 -7.61 1.55
CA GLY A 370 11.51 -6.64 2.57
C GLY A 370 11.67 -5.25 2.00
N HIS A 371 12.14 -4.33 2.84
CA HIS A 371 12.63 -3.01 2.44
C HIS A 371 13.76 -2.55 3.36
N VAL A 372 14.48 -1.52 2.91
CA VAL A 372 15.53 -0.86 3.68
C VAL A 372 15.20 0.63 3.77
N ASN A 373 15.24 1.19 4.98
CA ASN A 373 15.15 2.63 5.21
C ASN A 373 16.53 3.19 5.57
N VAL A 374 16.87 4.35 5.02
CA VAL A 374 18.08 5.13 5.35
C VAL A 374 17.70 6.59 5.48
N SER A 375 18.05 7.21 6.61
CA SER A 375 17.72 8.61 6.90
C SER A 375 18.98 9.48 7.04
N GLY A 376 18.84 10.80 6.82
CA GLY A 376 19.93 11.75 6.98
C GLY A 376 19.47 13.20 7.05
N ASN A 377 20.31 14.03 7.68
CA ASN A 377 20.05 15.45 7.96
C ASN A 377 20.86 16.36 7.02
N SER A 378 20.67 16.22 5.71
CA SER A 378 21.24 17.17 4.75
C SER A 378 20.47 17.08 3.44
N PRO A 379 19.92 18.17 2.93
CA PRO A 379 19.23 18.19 1.63
C PRO A 379 20.14 17.75 0.47
N ALA A 380 21.45 18.07 0.56
CA ALA A 380 22.47 17.61 -0.39
C ALA A 380 22.75 16.11 -0.32
N ALA A 381 22.26 15.41 0.73
CA ALA A 381 22.50 13.99 0.95
C ALA A 381 21.48 13.09 0.23
N SER A 382 20.39 13.61 -0.36
CA SER A 382 19.34 12.79 -0.98
C SER A 382 19.91 11.77 -1.98
N ALA A 383 20.78 12.19 -2.91
CA ALA A 383 21.41 11.28 -3.87
C ALA A 383 22.32 10.23 -3.17
N ALA A 384 23.04 10.61 -2.11
CA ALA A 384 23.89 9.69 -1.36
C ALA A 384 23.05 8.69 -0.55
N LEU A 385 21.93 9.13 0.06
CA LEU A 385 20.99 8.27 0.78
C LEU A 385 20.32 7.28 -0.17
N ARG A 386 19.85 7.75 -1.34
CA ARG A 386 19.31 6.88 -2.40
C ARG A 386 20.33 5.81 -2.78
N ARG A 387 21.57 6.23 -3.06
CA ARG A 387 22.65 5.28 -3.40
C ARG A 387 22.87 4.24 -2.30
N ARG A 388 22.87 4.64 -1.02
CA ARG A 388 23.05 3.73 0.13
C ARG A 388 21.88 2.75 0.26
N ALA A 389 20.63 3.23 0.20
CA ALA A 389 19.45 2.39 0.25
C ALA A 389 19.41 1.36 -0.89
N GLN A 390 19.72 1.81 -2.12
CA GLN A 390 19.80 0.95 -3.31
C GLN A 390 20.91 -0.10 -3.19
N LEU A 391 22.11 0.28 -2.71
CA LEU A 391 23.20 -0.66 -2.51
C LEU A 391 22.88 -1.70 -1.44
N ALA A 392 22.26 -1.28 -0.33
CA ALA A 392 21.82 -2.18 0.72
C ALA A 392 20.74 -3.17 0.21
N ALA A 393 19.71 -2.67 -0.46
CA ALA A 393 18.67 -3.52 -1.05
C ALA A 393 19.25 -4.48 -2.10
N HIS A 394 20.13 -4.00 -2.98
CA HIS A 394 20.81 -4.83 -3.96
C HIS A 394 21.63 -5.95 -3.31
N PHE A 395 22.39 -5.65 -2.25
CA PHE A 395 23.19 -6.67 -1.57
C PHE A 395 22.30 -7.75 -0.90
N LEU A 396 21.17 -7.34 -0.29
CA LEU A 396 20.22 -8.29 0.28
C LEU A 396 19.64 -9.25 -0.79
N VAL A 397 19.51 -8.77 -2.03
CA VAL A 397 18.99 -9.57 -3.14
C VAL A 397 20.06 -10.45 -3.77
N HIS A 398 21.26 -9.91 -4.04
CA HIS A 398 22.26 -10.56 -4.90
C HIS A 398 23.50 -11.07 -4.16
N ALA A 399 23.65 -10.76 -2.86
CA ALA A 399 24.84 -11.07 -2.05
C ALA A 399 26.16 -10.54 -2.63
N VAL A 400 26.06 -9.52 -3.49
CA VAL A 400 27.19 -8.81 -4.09
C VAL A 400 26.91 -7.30 -4.10
N TRP A 401 27.95 -6.49 -3.90
CA TRP A 401 27.83 -5.04 -3.95
C TRP A 401 27.84 -4.55 -5.40
N ALA A 402 26.81 -3.80 -5.80
CA ALA A 402 26.68 -3.28 -7.17
C ALA A 402 27.77 -2.28 -7.58
N ASP A 403 28.52 -1.73 -6.62
CA ASP A 403 29.63 -0.79 -6.87
C ASP A 403 31.01 -1.44 -6.78
N GLY A 404 31.09 -2.77 -6.68
CA GLY A 404 32.34 -3.53 -6.62
C GLY A 404 33.06 -3.45 -5.27
N TYR A 405 32.42 -2.93 -4.22
CA TYR A 405 32.99 -2.97 -2.88
C TYR A 405 33.25 -4.42 -2.43
N VAL A 406 34.43 -4.66 -1.85
CA VAL A 406 34.81 -5.95 -1.27
C VAL A 406 34.95 -5.71 0.23
N SER A 407 34.22 -6.49 1.05
CA SER A 407 34.22 -6.42 2.52
C SER A 407 35.46 -7.07 3.12
#